data_87f256bd6ec0eeafa28702413e8750bf
#
_entry.id   87f256bd6ec0eeafa28702413e8750bf
#
_cell.length_a   1.000
_cell.length_b   1.000
_cell.length_c   1.000
_cell.angle_alpha   90.00
_cell.angle_beta   90.00
_cell.angle_gamma   90.00
#
_symmetry.space_group_name_H-M   'P 1'
#
loop_
_entity.id
_entity.type
_entity.pdbx_description
1 polymer ?
#
loop_
_entity_poly.entity_id
_entity_poly.type
_entity_poly.pdbx_seq_one_letter_code
_entity_poly.pdbx_strand_id
1 'polypeptide(L)'
;MKRMQKNDGFTLIELLIVVAIIGIIAAIAVPGLLRAHMSGNEASAIGSVRAISSAQATFAASCGGGGYATTNAQLAAAPAGGVPFISPDLVGAAVAPGKSGYLITTAPSGVGTIVLMAAQTCNTNANSESNYMVTANPINQGSTGVRFFYSDHRGTIYQDTAAAIAWNPAVAGTLQILQ
;
A
#
# COMPACT_ATOMS: atom_id res chain seq x y z
N MET A 1 15.48 7.20 66.62
CA MET A 1 15.43 5.77 66.17
C MET A 1 15.15 5.74 64.69
N LYS A 2 16.14 5.36 63.84
CA LYS A 2 15.95 5.18 62.41
C LYS A 2 15.31 3.79 62.19
N ARG A 3 14.08 3.74 61.66
CA ARG A 3 13.49 2.49 61.18
C ARG A 3 14.30 1.98 59.99
N MET A 4 14.97 0.83 60.15
CA MET A 4 15.57 0.11 59.06
C MET A 4 14.42 -0.39 58.16
N GLN A 5 14.36 0.13 56.93
CA GLN A 5 13.49 -0.43 55.89
C GLN A 5 13.98 -1.86 55.57
N LYS A 6 13.10 -2.83 55.79
CA LYS A 6 13.33 -4.21 55.35
C LYS A 6 13.34 -4.22 53.81
N ASN A 7 14.49 -4.43 53.22
CA ASN A 7 14.59 -4.74 51.80
C ASN A 7 14.18 -6.22 51.62
N ASP A 8 12.90 -6.45 51.35
CA ASP A 8 12.45 -7.77 50.95
C ASP A 8 12.91 -8.01 49.48
N GLY A 9 13.93 -8.82 49.33
CA GLY A 9 14.47 -9.20 48.01
C GLY A 9 13.54 -10.18 47.30
N PHE A 10 13.43 -10.07 45.96
CA PHE A 10 12.72 -11.00 45.12
C PHE A 10 13.31 -12.41 45.18
N THR A 11 12.46 -13.43 45.24
CA THR A 11 12.89 -14.81 45.16
C THR A 11 13.08 -15.24 43.71
N LEU A 12 14.02 -16.15 43.45
CA LEU A 12 14.26 -16.68 42.09
C LEU A 12 13.02 -17.39 41.54
N ILE A 13 12.23 -18.05 42.40
CA ILE A 13 11.03 -18.75 41.96
C ILE A 13 9.89 -17.81 41.56
N GLU A 14 9.75 -16.65 42.23
CA GLU A 14 8.78 -15.62 41.80
C GLU A 14 9.08 -15.09 40.42
N LEU A 15 10.35 -14.83 40.12
CA LEU A 15 10.75 -14.39 38.79
C LEU A 15 10.51 -15.50 37.74
N LEU A 16 10.81 -16.74 38.06
CA LEU A 16 10.67 -17.88 37.15
C LEU A 16 9.20 -18.13 36.76
N ILE A 17 8.29 -18.06 37.72
CA ILE A 17 6.85 -18.25 37.48
C ILE A 17 6.32 -17.12 36.58
N VAL A 18 6.70 -15.87 36.83
CA VAL A 18 6.25 -14.72 36.03
C VAL A 18 6.71 -14.86 34.59
N VAL A 19 7.98 -15.18 34.35
CA VAL A 19 8.51 -15.38 32.99
C VAL A 19 7.83 -16.57 32.28
N ALA A 20 7.54 -17.65 33.00
CA ALA A 20 6.83 -18.81 32.44
C ALA A 20 5.41 -18.43 31.99
N ILE A 21 4.66 -17.67 32.81
CA ILE A 21 3.31 -17.21 32.46
C ILE A 21 3.34 -16.27 31.26
N ILE A 22 4.25 -15.29 31.25
CA ILE A 22 4.42 -14.37 30.10
C ILE A 22 4.75 -15.16 28.83
N GLY A 23 5.65 -16.15 28.91
CA GLY A 23 6.00 -17.01 27.79
C GLY A 23 4.81 -17.76 27.19
N ILE A 24 3.95 -18.31 28.02
CA ILE A 24 2.74 -19.02 27.58
C ILE A 24 1.76 -18.05 26.89
N ILE A 25 1.52 -16.88 27.49
CA ILE A 25 0.63 -15.88 26.91
C ILE A 25 1.19 -15.38 25.57
N ALA A 26 2.48 -15.09 25.49
CA ALA A 26 3.14 -14.63 24.28
C ALA A 26 3.07 -15.68 23.16
N ALA A 27 3.27 -16.95 23.47
CA ALA A 27 3.21 -18.05 22.50
C ALA A 27 1.84 -18.15 21.80
N ILE A 28 0.76 -17.80 22.48
CA ILE A 28 -0.60 -17.80 21.92
C ILE A 28 -0.93 -16.48 21.23
N ALA A 29 -0.52 -15.36 21.81
CA ALA A 29 -0.92 -14.02 21.34
C ALA A 29 -0.15 -13.54 20.10
N VAL A 30 1.16 -13.84 20.00
CA VAL A 30 2.03 -13.32 18.93
C VAL A 30 1.57 -13.74 17.53
N PRO A 31 1.24 -15.04 17.25
CA PRO A 31 0.78 -15.43 15.93
C PRO A 31 -0.54 -14.75 15.52
N GLY A 32 -1.43 -14.52 16.48
CA GLY A 32 -2.69 -13.79 16.24
C GLY A 32 -2.45 -12.32 15.90
N LEU A 33 -1.54 -11.68 16.61
CA LEU A 33 -1.17 -10.28 16.37
C LEU A 33 -0.53 -10.08 14.98
N LEU A 34 0.36 -10.99 14.57
CA LEU A 34 0.98 -10.92 13.23
C LEU A 34 -0.06 -11.00 12.11
N ARG A 35 -1.04 -11.89 12.22
CA ARG A 35 -2.15 -11.99 11.25
C ARG A 35 -3.00 -10.74 11.23
N ALA A 36 -3.29 -10.15 12.38
CA ALA A 36 -4.04 -8.90 12.49
C ALA A 36 -3.27 -7.74 11.83
N HIS A 37 -1.95 -7.65 12.03
CA HIS A 37 -1.10 -6.67 11.35
C HIS A 37 -1.12 -6.84 9.84
N MET A 38 -0.96 -8.06 9.31
CA MET A 38 -1.04 -8.31 7.87
C MET A 38 -2.39 -7.89 7.30
N SER A 39 -3.51 -8.21 7.97
CA SER A 39 -4.85 -7.80 7.54
C SER A 39 -5.02 -6.28 7.53
N GLY A 40 -4.48 -5.58 8.53
CA GLY A 40 -4.47 -4.11 8.57
C GLY A 40 -3.66 -3.49 7.43
N ASN A 41 -2.49 -4.06 7.12
CA ASN A 41 -1.65 -3.63 6.01
C ASN A 41 -2.36 -3.81 4.66
N GLU A 42 -3.03 -4.96 4.45
CA GLU A 42 -3.80 -5.24 3.25
C GLU A 42 -4.98 -4.27 3.08
N ALA A 43 -5.71 -3.97 4.15
CA ALA A 43 -6.78 -2.99 4.12
C ALA A 43 -6.27 -1.58 3.76
N SER A 44 -5.10 -1.18 4.31
CA SER A 44 -4.43 0.07 3.96
C SER A 44 -4.00 0.11 2.49
N ALA A 45 -3.48 -1.01 1.97
CA ALA A 45 -3.08 -1.14 0.56
C ALA A 45 -4.28 -0.98 -0.38
N ILE A 46 -5.41 -1.64 -0.09
CA ILE A 46 -6.66 -1.49 -0.85
C ILE A 46 -7.14 -0.04 -0.83
N GLY A 47 -7.13 0.60 0.34
CA GLY A 47 -7.49 2.02 0.48
C GLY A 47 -6.60 2.93 -0.37
N SER A 48 -5.31 2.65 -0.44
CA SER A 48 -4.35 3.39 -1.24
C SER A 48 -4.57 3.20 -2.75
N VAL A 49 -4.87 1.97 -3.20
CA VAL A 49 -5.23 1.69 -4.60
C VAL A 49 -6.49 2.45 -4.99
N ARG A 50 -7.52 2.47 -4.13
CA ARG A 50 -8.75 3.26 -4.36
C ARG A 50 -8.48 4.75 -4.45
N ALA A 51 -7.64 5.28 -3.56
CA ALA A 51 -7.27 6.70 -3.55
C ALA A 51 -6.56 7.10 -4.86
N ILE A 52 -5.64 6.26 -5.34
CA ILE A 52 -4.96 6.49 -6.63
C ILE A 52 -5.96 6.39 -7.78
N SER A 53 -6.85 5.39 -7.81
CA SER A 53 -7.86 5.27 -8.87
C SER A 53 -8.79 6.49 -8.94
N SER A 54 -9.20 7.03 -7.79
CA SER A 54 -9.98 8.27 -7.71
C SER A 54 -9.17 9.49 -8.20
N ALA A 55 -7.89 9.57 -7.82
CA ALA A 55 -6.99 10.63 -8.27
C ALA A 55 -6.77 10.56 -9.79
N GLN A 56 -6.66 9.37 -10.36
CA GLN A 56 -6.55 9.15 -11.81
C GLN A 56 -7.77 9.67 -12.56
N ALA A 57 -8.98 9.42 -12.05
CA ALA A 57 -10.20 9.96 -12.65
C ALA A 57 -10.22 11.50 -12.61
N THR A 58 -9.79 12.10 -11.49
CA THR A 58 -9.67 13.55 -11.36
C THR A 58 -8.60 14.12 -12.29
N PHE A 59 -7.44 13.47 -12.38
CA PHE A 59 -6.36 13.86 -13.29
C PHE A 59 -6.82 13.80 -14.74
N ALA A 60 -7.46 12.72 -15.16
CA ALA A 60 -7.98 12.58 -16.52
C ALA A 60 -8.97 13.69 -16.88
N ALA A 61 -9.86 14.04 -15.97
CA ALA A 61 -10.89 15.06 -16.19
C ALA A 61 -10.34 16.49 -16.24
N SER A 62 -9.30 16.81 -15.45
CA SER A 62 -8.85 18.20 -15.24
C SER A 62 -7.46 18.52 -15.78
N CYS A 63 -6.63 17.51 -16.04
CA CYS A 63 -5.21 17.68 -16.33
C CYS A 63 -4.72 16.89 -17.54
N GLY A 64 -5.22 15.68 -17.70
CA GLY A 64 -4.70 14.70 -18.65
C GLY A 64 -5.38 14.73 -20.02
N GLY A 65 -6.38 15.59 -20.25
CA GLY A 65 -7.14 15.64 -21.51
C GLY A 65 -7.91 14.35 -21.81
N GLY A 66 -8.37 13.64 -20.78
CA GLY A 66 -8.99 12.31 -20.85
C GLY A 66 -7.99 11.16 -20.68
N GLY A 67 -6.69 11.44 -20.65
CA GLY A 67 -5.64 10.46 -20.36
C GLY A 67 -5.27 10.41 -18.87
N TYR A 68 -4.64 9.34 -18.47
CA TYR A 68 -4.26 9.02 -17.09
C TYR A 68 -2.78 9.30 -16.84
N ALA A 69 -2.43 9.53 -15.60
CA ALA A 69 -1.04 9.66 -15.17
C ALA A 69 -0.34 8.30 -15.16
N THR A 70 0.92 8.29 -15.55
CA THR A 70 1.73 7.06 -15.66
C THR A 70 2.56 6.76 -14.42
N THR A 71 2.66 7.70 -13.47
CA THR A 71 3.45 7.52 -12.24
C THR A 71 2.79 8.20 -11.05
N ASN A 72 3.11 7.72 -9.82
CA ASN A 72 2.72 8.40 -8.59
C ASN A 72 3.28 9.83 -8.53
N ALA A 73 4.50 10.04 -9.04
CA ALA A 73 5.13 11.36 -9.06
C ALA A 73 4.35 12.36 -9.93
N GLN A 74 3.78 11.93 -11.05
CA GLN A 74 2.93 12.76 -11.90
C GLN A 74 1.64 13.17 -11.19
N LEU A 75 1.01 12.26 -10.44
CA LEU A 75 -0.18 12.59 -9.63
C LEU A 75 0.14 13.53 -8.46
N ALA A 76 1.37 13.46 -7.96
CA ALA A 76 1.84 14.34 -6.88
C ALA A 76 2.28 15.71 -7.34
N ALA A 77 2.57 15.88 -8.63
CA ALA A 77 2.93 17.16 -9.19
C ALA A 77 1.68 18.07 -9.26
N ALA A 78 1.67 19.12 -8.45
CA ALA A 78 0.56 20.07 -8.44
C ALA A 78 0.52 20.86 -9.76
N PRO A 79 -0.65 21.10 -10.34
CA PRO A 79 -0.80 22.07 -11.42
C PRO A 79 -0.52 23.49 -10.90
N ALA A 80 -0.25 24.43 -11.82
CA ALA A 80 0.01 25.81 -11.45
C ALA A 80 -1.17 26.41 -10.66
N GLY A 81 -0.92 26.81 -9.41
CA GLY A 81 -1.95 27.36 -8.51
C GLY A 81 -2.91 26.31 -7.93
N GLY A 82 -2.69 25.02 -8.15
CA GLY A 82 -3.52 23.93 -7.65
C GLY A 82 -2.86 23.11 -6.54
N VAL A 83 -3.50 21.98 -6.22
CA VAL A 83 -3.03 21.02 -5.23
C VAL A 83 -2.69 19.70 -5.92
N PRO A 84 -1.81 18.87 -5.33
CA PRO A 84 -1.55 17.52 -5.82
C PRO A 84 -2.82 16.66 -5.86
N PHE A 85 -2.87 15.70 -6.78
CA PHE A 85 -3.99 14.75 -6.91
C PHE A 85 -3.93 13.63 -5.88
N ILE A 86 -2.73 13.32 -5.37
CA ILE A 86 -2.51 12.32 -4.30
C ILE A 86 -1.74 12.94 -3.14
N SER A 87 -1.87 12.33 -1.96
CA SER A 87 -1.12 12.73 -0.77
C SER A 87 0.37 12.35 -0.88
N PRO A 88 1.27 13.10 -0.23
CA PRO A 88 2.72 12.87 -0.31
C PRO A 88 3.17 11.47 0.11
N ASP A 89 2.46 10.83 1.03
CA ASP A 89 2.75 9.49 1.51
C ASP A 89 2.60 8.40 0.44
N LEU A 90 1.74 8.64 -0.58
CA LEU A 90 1.60 7.74 -1.73
C LEU A 90 2.70 7.89 -2.76
N VAL A 91 3.41 9.00 -2.79
CA VAL A 91 4.58 9.19 -3.66
C VAL A 91 5.73 8.28 -3.23
N GLY A 92 6.05 8.28 -1.94
CA GLY A 92 7.08 7.41 -1.34
C GLY A 92 6.69 5.93 -1.32
N ALA A 93 5.41 5.63 -1.46
CA ALA A 93 4.92 4.25 -1.41
C ALA A 93 5.38 3.37 -2.60
N ALA A 94 5.88 3.98 -3.67
CA ALA A 94 6.41 3.26 -4.85
C ALA A 94 7.80 2.63 -4.63
N VAL A 95 8.51 3.02 -3.58
CA VAL A 95 9.84 2.51 -3.21
C VAL A 95 9.85 2.05 -1.76
N ALA A 96 10.76 1.14 -1.42
CA ALA A 96 10.91 0.68 -0.04
C ALA A 96 11.28 1.87 0.91
N PRO A 97 10.71 1.94 2.11
CA PRO A 97 9.91 0.94 2.82
C PRO A 97 8.41 0.88 2.44
N GLY A 98 7.96 1.56 1.40
CA GLY A 98 6.58 1.55 0.96
C GLY A 98 5.62 2.20 1.97
N LYS A 99 4.33 1.86 1.86
CA LYS A 99 3.30 2.29 2.81
C LYS A 99 2.62 1.06 3.42
N SER A 100 2.58 1.00 4.75
CA SER A 100 1.98 -0.12 5.49
C SER A 100 2.48 -1.50 5.01
N GLY A 101 3.80 -1.63 4.75
CA GLY A 101 4.39 -2.89 4.30
C GLY A 101 4.09 -3.29 2.85
N TYR A 102 3.53 -2.36 2.03
CA TYR A 102 3.23 -2.55 0.61
C TYR A 102 3.98 -1.55 -0.26
N LEU A 103 4.46 -2.01 -1.40
CA LEU A 103 4.90 -1.15 -2.50
C LEU A 103 3.69 -0.85 -3.39
N ILE A 104 3.35 0.44 -3.53
CA ILE A 104 2.18 0.89 -4.29
C ILE A 104 2.69 1.71 -5.46
N THR A 105 2.55 1.17 -6.66
CA THR A 105 3.15 1.73 -7.86
C THR A 105 2.08 1.97 -8.91
N THR A 106 2.07 3.18 -9.46
CA THR A 106 1.36 3.50 -10.71
C THR A 106 2.33 3.37 -11.87
N ALA A 107 1.93 2.70 -12.92
CA ALA A 107 2.73 2.50 -14.13
C ALA A 107 1.85 2.59 -15.38
N PRO A 108 2.44 2.86 -16.57
CA PRO A 108 1.75 2.69 -17.82
C PRO A 108 1.39 1.22 -18.02
N SER A 109 0.29 0.96 -18.69
CA SER A 109 -0.20 -0.40 -18.91
C SER A 109 0.60 -1.20 -19.95
N GLY A 110 1.51 -0.54 -20.66
CA GLY A 110 2.28 -1.16 -21.77
C GLY A 110 1.53 -1.28 -23.10
N VAL A 111 0.22 -1.02 -23.10
CA VAL A 111 -0.64 -1.00 -24.31
C VAL A 111 -1.39 0.33 -24.46
N GLY A 112 -1.12 1.30 -23.59
CA GLY A 112 -1.67 2.64 -23.67
C GLY A 112 -1.06 3.46 -24.82
N THR A 113 -1.85 4.38 -25.36
CA THR A 113 -1.38 5.38 -26.31
C THR A 113 -1.27 6.73 -25.61
N ILE A 114 -0.31 7.57 -26.00
CA ILE A 114 -0.19 8.92 -25.49
C ILE A 114 -1.43 9.72 -25.90
N VAL A 115 -2.09 10.35 -24.94
CA VAL A 115 -3.25 11.22 -25.13
C VAL A 115 -2.78 12.68 -25.20
N LEU A 116 -1.97 13.11 -24.21
CA LEU A 116 -1.31 14.41 -24.21
C LEU A 116 0.19 14.26 -23.96
N MET A 117 0.98 15.08 -24.64
CA MET A 117 2.39 15.23 -24.32
C MET A 117 2.57 15.97 -22.98
N ALA A 118 3.69 15.75 -22.30
CA ALA A 118 3.99 16.36 -21.01
C ALA A 118 3.75 17.89 -20.97
N ALA A 119 4.18 18.61 -22.01
CA ALA A 119 4.01 20.06 -22.12
C ALA A 119 2.53 20.51 -22.19
N GLN A 120 1.61 19.62 -22.51
CA GLN A 120 0.18 19.89 -22.67
C GLN A 120 -0.63 19.47 -21.43
N THR A 121 -0.05 18.66 -20.54
CA THR A 121 -0.67 18.31 -19.25
C THR A 121 -0.61 19.52 -18.31
N CYS A 122 -1.58 19.65 -17.42
CA CYS A 122 -1.69 20.83 -16.53
C CYS A 122 -0.50 20.99 -15.58
N ASN A 123 0.22 19.93 -15.26
CA ASN A 123 1.39 19.93 -14.38
C ASN A 123 2.72 19.75 -15.12
N THR A 124 2.70 19.64 -16.44
CA THR A 124 3.88 19.55 -17.33
C THR A 124 4.92 18.50 -16.90
N ASN A 125 4.52 17.51 -16.11
CA ASN A 125 5.43 16.54 -15.50
C ASN A 125 5.77 15.37 -16.44
N ALA A 126 4.73 14.73 -17.01
CA ALA A 126 4.88 13.60 -17.93
C ALA A 126 3.70 13.52 -18.89
N ASN A 127 3.82 12.67 -19.93
CA ASN A 127 2.72 12.41 -20.85
C ASN A 127 1.54 11.77 -20.11
N SER A 128 0.32 12.04 -20.56
CA SER A 128 -0.83 11.25 -20.17
C SER A 128 -1.08 10.12 -21.18
N GLU A 129 -1.56 8.98 -20.69
CA GLU A 129 -1.82 7.81 -21.53
C GLU A 129 -3.27 7.34 -21.40
N SER A 130 -3.76 6.63 -22.42
CA SER A 130 -5.13 6.13 -22.46
C SER A 130 -5.43 5.08 -21.39
N ASN A 131 -4.40 4.45 -20.84
CA ASN A 131 -4.51 3.40 -19.84
C ASN A 131 -3.46 3.57 -18.75
N TYR A 132 -3.77 3.11 -17.54
CA TYR A 132 -2.83 3.01 -16.43
C TYR A 132 -3.04 1.69 -15.69
N MET A 133 -2.10 1.31 -14.88
CA MET A 133 -2.24 0.27 -13.87
C MET A 133 -1.71 0.74 -12.52
N VAL A 134 -2.34 0.28 -11.46
CA VAL A 134 -1.88 0.44 -10.08
C VAL A 134 -1.67 -0.94 -9.50
N THR A 135 -0.51 -1.16 -8.92
CA THR A 135 -0.20 -2.40 -8.21
C THR A 135 0.11 -2.10 -6.75
N ALA A 136 -0.31 -2.98 -5.86
CA ALA A 136 0.11 -2.97 -4.46
C ALA A 136 0.65 -4.35 -4.10
N ASN A 137 1.96 -4.43 -3.97
CA ASN A 137 2.69 -5.66 -3.72
C ASN A 137 3.24 -5.67 -2.29
N PRO A 138 3.06 -6.75 -1.50
CA PRO A 138 3.67 -6.84 -0.18
C PRO A 138 5.19 -6.83 -0.31
N ILE A 139 5.88 -6.08 0.56
CA ILE A 139 7.37 -6.04 0.57
C ILE A 139 7.93 -7.43 0.90
N ASN A 140 7.31 -8.09 1.88
CA ASN A 140 7.66 -9.46 2.28
C ASN A 140 6.37 -10.27 2.38
N GLN A 141 6.10 -11.09 1.37
CA GLN A 141 4.93 -11.97 1.36
C GLN A 141 4.95 -12.93 2.56
N GLY A 142 3.81 -13.04 3.25
CA GLY A 142 3.68 -13.84 4.47
C GLY A 142 4.11 -13.13 5.76
N SER A 143 4.68 -11.93 5.67
CA SER A 143 5.07 -11.10 6.82
C SER A 143 4.37 -9.75 6.83
N THR A 144 4.44 -8.99 5.74
CA THR A 144 3.76 -7.69 5.63
C THR A 144 2.35 -7.81 5.06
N GLY A 145 2.07 -8.87 4.31
CA GLY A 145 0.79 -9.23 3.73
C GLY A 145 0.92 -10.52 2.92
N VAL A 146 -0.20 -11.10 2.53
CA VAL A 146 -0.25 -12.32 1.72
C VAL A 146 -0.72 -12.03 0.30
N ARG A 147 -1.63 -11.06 0.15
CA ARG A 147 -2.30 -10.75 -1.12
C ARG A 147 -1.61 -9.65 -1.90
N PHE A 148 -1.61 -9.79 -3.21
CA PHE A 148 -1.24 -8.77 -4.18
C PHE A 148 -2.52 -8.11 -4.69
N PHE A 149 -2.48 -6.79 -4.91
CA PHE A 149 -3.63 -6.03 -5.41
C PHE A 149 -3.28 -5.31 -6.70
N TYR A 150 -4.26 -5.18 -7.56
CA TYR A 150 -4.17 -4.55 -8.87
C TYR A 150 -5.44 -3.78 -9.17
N SER A 151 -5.30 -2.64 -9.85
CA SER A 151 -6.41 -1.91 -10.46
C SER A 151 -5.96 -1.25 -11.76
N ASP A 152 -6.88 -0.95 -12.64
CA ASP A 152 -6.63 -0.27 -13.90
C ASP A 152 -7.72 0.78 -14.21
N HIS A 153 -7.68 1.35 -15.42
CA HIS A 153 -8.63 2.35 -15.90
C HIS A 153 -10.11 1.90 -15.85
N ARG A 154 -10.39 0.61 -15.71
CA ARG A 154 -11.75 0.06 -15.53
C ARG A 154 -12.27 0.22 -14.10
N GLY A 155 -11.39 0.58 -13.14
CA GLY A 155 -11.74 0.83 -11.75
C GLY A 155 -11.99 -0.41 -10.90
N THR A 156 -11.88 -1.61 -11.50
CA THR A 156 -12.02 -2.88 -10.76
C THR A 156 -10.74 -3.19 -9.98
N ILE A 157 -10.89 -3.61 -8.73
CA ILE A 157 -9.76 -4.06 -7.90
C ILE A 157 -9.72 -5.58 -7.92
N TYR A 158 -8.58 -6.11 -8.34
CA TYR A 158 -8.29 -7.53 -8.35
C TYR A 158 -7.32 -7.89 -7.23
N GLN A 159 -7.40 -9.12 -6.77
CA GLN A 159 -6.46 -9.68 -5.80
C GLN A 159 -5.94 -11.04 -6.25
N ASP A 160 -4.70 -11.35 -5.86
CA ASP A 160 -4.08 -12.67 -6.02
C ASP A 160 -3.25 -12.99 -4.78
N THR A 161 -3.13 -14.26 -4.44
CA THR A 161 -2.30 -14.76 -3.34
C THR A 161 -1.02 -15.44 -3.81
N ALA A 162 -0.92 -15.75 -5.10
CA ALA A 162 0.19 -16.52 -5.65
C ALA A 162 1.35 -15.63 -6.13
N ALA A 163 1.04 -14.54 -6.84
CA ALA A 163 2.06 -13.67 -7.45
C ALA A 163 1.55 -12.25 -7.68
N ALA A 164 2.49 -11.32 -7.92
CA ALA A 164 2.18 -9.98 -8.38
C ALA A 164 1.40 -10.02 -9.70
N ILE A 165 0.32 -9.25 -9.76
CA ILE A 165 -0.58 -9.24 -10.90
C ILE A 165 0.04 -8.38 -12.00
N ALA A 166 0.24 -8.98 -13.18
CA ALA A 166 0.71 -8.29 -14.38
C ALA A 166 -0.46 -7.62 -15.12
N TRP A 167 -0.12 -6.74 -16.07
CA TRP A 167 -1.10 -6.16 -16.99
C TRP A 167 -1.98 -7.24 -17.66
N ASN A 168 -3.26 -6.93 -17.79
CA ASN A 168 -4.31 -7.80 -18.32
C ASN A 168 -4.63 -9.01 -17.43
N PRO A 169 -5.23 -8.78 -16.27
CA PRO A 169 -5.58 -9.83 -15.31
C PRO A 169 -6.61 -10.85 -15.83
N ALA A 170 -7.26 -10.60 -16.95
CA ALA A 170 -8.23 -11.53 -17.54
C ALA A 170 -7.65 -12.91 -17.90
N VAL A 171 -6.33 -13.10 -17.82
CA VAL A 171 -5.62 -14.31 -18.27
C VAL A 171 -5.11 -15.17 -17.10
N ALA A 172 -5.10 -14.69 -15.86
CA ALA A 172 -4.57 -15.44 -14.72
C ALA A 172 -5.72 -16.12 -13.95
N GLY A 173 -5.74 -17.44 -13.94
CA GLY A 173 -6.80 -18.26 -13.35
C GLY A 173 -6.95 -18.23 -11.83
N THR A 174 -6.12 -17.44 -11.10
CA THR A 174 -6.15 -17.27 -9.64
C THR A 174 -6.71 -15.94 -9.20
N LEU A 175 -7.01 -15.04 -10.14
CA LEU A 175 -7.50 -13.70 -9.85
C LEU A 175 -8.91 -13.69 -9.32
N GLN A 176 -9.09 -13.05 -8.20
CA GLN A 176 -10.38 -12.77 -7.61
C GLN A 176 -10.69 -11.27 -7.73
N ILE A 177 -11.91 -10.95 -8.12
CA ILE A 177 -12.44 -9.58 -8.07
C ILE A 177 -12.76 -9.25 -6.63
N LEU A 178 -12.23 -8.15 -6.13
CA LEU A 178 -12.51 -7.66 -4.78
C LEU A 178 -13.69 -6.68 -4.81
N GLN A 179 -13.82 -5.93 -5.92
CA GLN A 179 -14.90 -4.96 -6.18
C GLN A 179 -14.90 -4.55 -7.65
#